data_5a04dd59d2078137017a8afce6389642
#
_entry.id   5a04dd59d2078137017a8afce6389642
#
_cell.length_a   1.000
_cell.length_b   1.000
_cell.length_c   1.000
_cell.angle_alpha   90.00
_cell.angle_beta   90.00
_cell.angle_gamma   90.00
#
_symmetry.space_group_name_H-M   'P 1'
#
loop_
_entity.id
_entity.type
_entity.pdbx_description
1 polymer ?
#
loop_
_entity_poly.entity_id
_entity_poly.type
_entity_poly.pdbx_seq_one_letter_code
_entity_poly.pdbx_strand_id
1 'polypeptide(L)'
;MVAIGGDYFANEEGGYVVRMGEAYRKKPLKSRDMLVTDSKGNFHILKNSDATQLQALMEAEDPIVNVFNFGPALVIDGVLQEMPETYNYNIRGKEPRCAIGQLGELEYLLVVVDGRGAADSEGCDVATLAQFMYDQGCTQAYNLDGGNSALMYFNGENYSRKSFEAERSVSDIIYFSTAIDYGLDETAEEE
;
A
#
# COMPACT_ATOMS: atom_id res chain seq x y z
N MET A 1 7.22 -9.78 12.51
CA MET A 1 7.16 -9.08 11.21
C MET A 1 5.76 -9.18 10.64
N VAL A 2 5.23 -8.08 10.08
CA VAL A 2 3.99 -8.07 9.28
C VAL A 2 4.31 -7.56 7.88
N ALA A 3 3.71 -8.14 6.84
CA ALA A 3 3.88 -7.71 5.46
C ALA A 3 2.55 -7.76 4.69
N ILE A 4 2.35 -6.81 3.77
CA ILE A 4 1.22 -6.77 2.84
C ILE A 4 1.73 -6.58 1.41
N GLY A 5 0.89 -6.87 0.41
CA GLY A 5 1.17 -6.51 -0.99
C GLY A 5 1.37 -5.00 -1.12
N GLY A 6 2.25 -4.59 -2.04
CA GLY A 6 2.56 -3.18 -2.28
C GLY A 6 1.95 -2.65 -3.58
N ASP A 7 2.81 -2.21 -4.49
CA ASP A 7 2.46 -1.57 -5.76
C ASP A 7 2.36 -2.60 -6.92
N TYR A 8 1.96 -2.14 -8.10
CA TYR A 8 1.88 -2.93 -9.33
C TYR A 8 2.89 -2.47 -10.40
N PHE A 9 3.95 -1.81 -9.98
CA PHE A 9 4.88 -1.09 -10.87
C PHE A 9 5.60 -1.97 -11.89
N ALA A 10 5.80 -3.26 -11.62
CA ALA A 10 6.50 -4.17 -12.55
C ALA A 10 5.72 -4.39 -13.86
N ASN A 11 4.41 -4.15 -13.85
CA ASN A 11 3.51 -4.32 -14.99
C ASN A 11 3.05 -2.98 -15.60
N GLU A 12 3.70 -1.88 -15.20
CA GLU A 12 3.36 -0.52 -15.65
C GLU A 12 4.59 0.14 -16.29
N GLU A 13 4.37 0.90 -17.37
CA GLU A 13 5.44 1.67 -18.00
C GLU A 13 5.68 3.04 -17.36
N GLY A 14 4.69 3.54 -16.60
CA GLY A 14 4.70 4.83 -15.92
C GLY A 14 4.75 4.69 -14.40
N GLY A 15 4.64 5.82 -13.73
CA GLY A 15 4.67 5.94 -12.27
C GLY A 15 6.07 6.26 -11.74
N TYR A 16 6.09 6.92 -10.58
CA TYR A 16 7.31 7.05 -9.79
C TYR A 16 7.53 5.77 -8.99
N VAL A 17 8.75 5.26 -8.99
CA VAL A 17 9.16 4.11 -8.16
C VAL A 17 10.40 4.51 -7.40
N VAL A 18 10.23 4.76 -6.10
CA VAL A 18 11.32 4.98 -5.14
C VAL A 18 11.18 3.93 -4.07
N ARG A 19 12.25 3.22 -3.74
CA ARG A 19 12.29 2.22 -2.67
C ARG A 19 13.57 2.38 -1.88
N MET A 20 13.42 2.47 -0.55
CA MET A 20 14.54 2.67 0.39
C MET A 20 15.45 3.86 0.00
N GLY A 21 14.85 4.95 -0.49
CA GLY A 21 15.56 6.15 -0.93
C GLY A 21 16.15 6.09 -2.34
N GLU A 22 16.15 4.92 -2.98
CA GLU A 22 16.65 4.76 -4.34
C GLU A 22 15.53 4.91 -5.38
N ALA A 23 15.75 5.76 -6.39
CA ALA A 23 14.77 6.03 -7.44
C ALA A 23 15.01 5.15 -8.67
N TYR A 24 14.14 4.17 -8.89
CA TYR A 24 14.18 3.23 -10.03
C TYR A 24 13.45 3.75 -11.26
N ARG A 25 12.41 4.59 -11.06
CA ARG A 25 11.64 5.20 -12.15
C ARG A 25 11.13 6.59 -11.76
N LYS A 26 11.22 7.55 -12.68
CA LYS A 26 10.80 8.94 -12.50
C LYS A 26 9.89 9.40 -13.65
N LYS A 27 8.83 8.65 -13.94
CA LYS A 27 7.92 8.94 -15.05
C LYS A 27 6.51 9.21 -14.51
N PRO A 28 6.02 10.47 -14.52
CA PRO A 28 4.70 10.80 -13.98
C PRO A 28 3.57 9.99 -14.61
N LEU A 29 2.61 9.56 -13.80
CA LEU A 29 1.38 8.92 -14.24
C LEU A 29 0.18 9.72 -13.72
N LYS A 30 -0.18 10.76 -14.46
CA LYS A 30 -1.16 11.78 -14.06
C LYS A 30 -2.56 11.27 -13.72
N SER A 31 -2.88 10.05 -14.14
CA SER A 31 -4.17 9.42 -13.82
C SER A 31 -4.20 8.71 -12.46
N ARG A 32 -3.12 8.78 -11.69
CA ARG A 32 -2.99 8.10 -10.40
C ARG A 32 -2.49 9.03 -9.30
N ASP A 33 -2.96 8.78 -8.11
CA ASP A 33 -2.41 9.40 -6.91
C ASP A 33 -1.10 8.69 -6.50
N MET A 34 -0.31 9.33 -5.66
CA MET A 34 0.91 8.74 -5.09
C MET A 34 0.83 8.73 -3.56
N LEU A 35 1.31 7.64 -2.97
CA LEU A 35 1.71 7.62 -1.57
C LEU A 35 3.23 7.80 -1.50
N VAL A 36 3.69 8.80 -0.77
CA VAL A 36 5.09 9.06 -0.48
C VAL A 36 5.33 8.84 1.02
N THR A 37 6.38 8.11 1.37
CA THR A 37 6.81 7.98 2.76
C THR A 37 8.17 8.66 2.94
N ASP A 38 8.34 9.42 4.01
CA ASP A 38 9.61 10.06 4.38
C ASP A 38 10.41 9.24 5.39
N SER A 39 11.59 9.71 5.74
CA SER A 39 12.52 9.04 6.67
C SER A 39 12.05 9.04 8.12
N LYS A 40 11.07 9.86 8.48
CA LYS A 40 10.40 9.86 9.78
C LYS A 40 9.19 8.92 9.82
N GLY A 41 8.84 8.29 8.67
CA GLY A 41 7.70 7.41 8.55
C GLY A 41 6.38 8.14 8.27
N ASN A 42 6.38 9.45 8.00
CA ASN A 42 5.15 10.15 7.66
C ASN A 42 4.69 9.79 6.24
N PHE A 43 3.36 9.76 6.08
CA PHE A 43 2.70 9.55 4.81
C PHE A 43 2.28 10.90 4.21
N HIS A 44 2.63 11.10 2.94
CA HIS A 44 2.20 12.23 2.13
C HIS A 44 1.47 11.69 0.91
N ILE A 45 0.21 12.06 0.72
CA ILE A 45 -0.58 11.62 -0.43
C ILE A 45 -0.70 12.75 -1.43
N LEU A 46 -0.21 12.50 -2.65
CA LEU A 46 -0.18 13.47 -3.74
C LEU A 46 -1.19 13.07 -4.81
N LYS A 47 -2.15 13.94 -5.08
CA LYS A 47 -3.18 13.71 -6.12
C LYS A 47 -2.56 13.79 -7.52
N ASN A 48 -3.04 12.93 -8.43
CA ASN A 48 -2.71 12.97 -9.86
C ASN A 48 -1.21 12.94 -10.16
N SER A 49 -0.41 12.26 -9.34
CA SER A 49 1.06 12.23 -9.43
C SER A 49 1.67 13.64 -9.59
N ASP A 50 1.30 14.55 -8.69
CA ASP A 50 1.75 15.94 -8.72
C ASP A 50 3.27 16.02 -8.57
N ALA A 51 3.94 16.27 -9.71
CA ALA A 51 5.40 16.32 -9.78
C ALA A 51 5.99 17.53 -9.04
N THR A 52 5.22 18.63 -8.90
CA THR A 52 5.68 19.83 -8.20
C THR A 52 5.69 19.56 -6.68
N GLN A 53 4.64 18.96 -6.15
CA GLN A 53 4.59 18.58 -4.75
C GLN A 53 5.62 17.49 -4.43
N LEU A 54 5.80 16.52 -5.32
CA LEU A 54 6.84 15.51 -5.16
C LEU A 54 8.23 16.12 -5.10
N GLN A 55 8.52 17.08 -6.00
CA GLN A 55 9.80 17.78 -6.01
C GLN A 55 10.02 18.57 -4.70
N ALA A 56 8.99 19.21 -4.18
CA ALA A 56 9.06 19.92 -2.90
C ALA A 56 9.39 18.97 -1.73
N LEU A 57 8.79 17.77 -1.72
CA LEU A 57 9.13 16.73 -0.73
C LEU A 57 10.55 16.20 -0.90
N MET A 58 11.04 16.07 -2.14
CA MET A 58 12.44 15.66 -2.41
C MET A 58 13.46 16.68 -1.95
N GLU A 59 13.10 17.94 -1.86
CA GLU A 59 13.93 19.06 -1.40
C GLU A 59 13.75 19.36 0.10
N ALA A 60 12.80 18.69 0.76
CA ALA A 60 12.55 18.85 2.19
C ALA A 60 13.70 18.26 3.03
N GLU A 61 13.72 18.62 4.32
CA GLU A 61 14.73 18.15 5.28
C GLU A 61 14.68 16.63 5.46
N ASP A 62 13.47 16.05 5.40
CA ASP A 62 13.24 14.62 5.61
C ASP A 62 13.24 13.87 4.26
N PRO A 63 14.28 13.06 3.97
CA PRO A 63 14.39 12.38 2.69
C PRO A 63 13.22 11.44 2.42
N ILE A 64 12.77 11.39 1.18
CA ILE A 64 11.79 10.40 0.71
C ILE A 64 12.43 9.01 0.75
N VAL A 65 11.70 8.05 1.34
CA VAL A 65 12.08 6.64 1.42
C VAL A 65 11.36 5.81 0.36
N ASN A 66 10.05 5.98 0.22
CA ASN A 66 9.28 5.22 -0.78
C ASN A 66 8.27 6.11 -1.51
N VAL A 67 7.97 5.75 -2.76
CA VAL A 67 6.86 6.30 -3.54
C VAL A 67 6.10 5.16 -4.20
N PHE A 68 4.81 5.02 -3.88
CA PHE A 68 3.87 4.05 -4.45
C PHE A 68 2.88 4.77 -5.38
N ASN A 69 2.52 4.14 -6.50
CA ASN A 69 1.74 4.79 -7.55
C ASN A 69 0.53 3.95 -8.02
N PHE A 70 -0.07 3.16 -7.14
CA PHE A 70 -1.26 2.37 -7.45
C PHE A 70 -2.54 3.21 -7.28
N GLY A 71 -2.88 3.61 -6.07
CA GLY A 71 -4.02 4.45 -5.72
C GLY A 71 -5.41 3.79 -5.89
N PRO A 72 -6.47 4.55 -5.80
CA PRO A 72 -6.51 5.97 -5.46
C PRO A 72 -6.22 6.23 -3.97
N ALA A 73 -6.06 7.52 -3.63
CA ALA A 73 -6.11 7.99 -2.26
C ALA A 73 -7.48 7.70 -1.64
N LEU A 74 -7.50 7.28 -0.39
CA LEU A 74 -8.71 6.94 0.37
C LEU A 74 -9.05 8.01 1.39
N VAL A 75 -8.04 8.48 2.15
CA VAL A 75 -8.15 9.57 3.13
C VAL A 75 -6.92 10.45 2.97
N ILE A 76 -7.11 11.78 2.96
CA ILE A 76 -6.02 12.77 2.92
C ILE A 76 -6.28 13.79 4.03
N ASP A 77 -5.31 13.99 4.92
CA ASP A 77 -5.38 14.93 6.05
C ASP A 77 -6.66 14.76 6.90
N GLY A 78 -7.07 13.51 7.14
CA GLY A 78 -8.28 13.16 7.86
C GLY A 78 -9.58 13.40 7.08
N VAL A 79 -9.51 13.68 5.77
CA VAL A 79 -10.68 13.89 4.93
C VAL A 79 -10.90 12.69 4.01
N LEU A 80 -12.08 12.08 4.12
CA LEU A 80 -12.52 10.99 3.23
C LEU A 80 -12.55 11.49 1.79
N GLN A 81 -11.94 10.74 0.88
CA GLN A 81 -11.87 11.10 -0.53
C GLN A 81 -13.06 10.55 -1.32
N GLU A 82 -13.61 11.37 -2.21
CA GLU A 82 -14.56 10.90 -3.22
C GLU A 82 -13.84 10.03 -4.26
N MET A 83 -14.43 8.87 -4.56
CA MET A 83 -13.87 7.98 -5.56
C MET A 83 -14.14 8.49 -6.96
N PRO A 84 -13.14 8.47 -7.86
CA PRO A 84 -13.33 8.92 -9.23
C PRO A 84 -14.37 8.05 -9.97
N GLU A 85 -15.01 8.60 -11.01
CA GLU A 85 -15.97 7.84 -11.83
C GLU A 85 -15.28 6.68 -12.56
N THR A 86 -14.07 6.88 -13.00
CA THR A 86 -13.24 5.90 -13.70
C THR A 86 -11.83 5.84 -13.11
N TYR A 87 -11.23 4.67 -13.14
CA TYR A 87 -9.85 4.44 -12.74
C TYR A 87 -9.22 3.34 -13.63
N ASN A 88 -7.91 3.14 -13.54
CA ASN A 88 -7.19 2.17 -14.39
C ASN A 88 -7.54 0.71 -14.11
N TYR A 89 -8.28 0.45 -13.06
CA TYR A 89 -8.81 -0.87 -12.70
C TYR A 89 -10.22 -0.73 -12.09
N ASN A 90 -10.88 -1.85 -11.84
CA ASN A 90 -12.25 -1.86 -11.33
C ASN A 90 -12.31 -1.43 -9.85
N ILE A 91 -12.59 -0.15 -9.61
CA ILE A 91 -12.77 0.42 -8.27
C ILE A 91 -14.18 0.23 -7.70
N ARG A 92 -15.17 -0.07 -8.54
CA ARG A 92 -16.58 -0.20 -8.17
C ARG A 92 -17.01 -1.65 -7.92
N GLY A 93 -16.25 -2.62 -8.40
CA GLY A 93 -16.51 -4.03 -8.17
C GLY A 93 -16.10 -4.48 -6.79
N LYS A 94 -16.81 -5.49 -6.27
CA LYS A 94 -16.40 -6.20 -5.06
C LYS A 94 -15.23 -7.10 -5.40
N GLU A 95 -14.06 -6.75 -4.87
CA GLU A 95 -12.80 -7.42 -5.15
C GLU A 95 -11.98 -7.56 -3.85
N PRO A 96 -11.02 -8.50 -3.77
CA PRO A 96 -10.01 -8.45 -2.73
C PRO A 96 -9.25 -7.12 -2.80
N ARG A 97 -9.00 -6.51 -1.64
CA ARG A 97 -8.34 -5.20 -1.55
C ARG A 97 -7.16 -5.23 -0.60
N CYS A 98 -6.23 -4.34 -0.84
CA CYS A 98 -5.10 -4.07 0.05
C CYS A 98 -4.98 -2.56 0.25
N ALA A 99 -4.78 -2.12 1.48
CA ALA A 99 -4.62 -0.71 1.82
C ALA A 99 -3.68 -0.52 3.00
N ILE A 100 -3.09 0.66 3.05
CA ILE A 100 -2.30 1.11 4.19
C ILE A 100 -2.77 2.50 4.61
N GLY A 101 -2.79 2.76 5.92
CA GLY A 101 -3.11 4.06 6.48
C GLY A 101 -2.16 4.44 7.60
N GLN A 102 -2.09 5.73 7.87
CA GLN A 102 -1.44 6.31 9.03
C GLN A 102 -2.50 6.90 9.95
N LEU A 103 -2.48 6.49 11.22
CA LEU A 103 -3.38 6.98 12.27
C LEU A 103 -2.77 8.17 13.00
N GLY A 104 -1.49 8.08 13.28
CA GLY A 104 -0.69 9.07 13.99
C GLY A 104 0.80 8.87 13.72
N GLU A 105 1.64 9.55 14.49
CA GLU A 105 3.09 9.42 14.38
C GLU A 105 3.52 7.96 14.62
N LEU A 106 4.15 7.34 13.60
CA LEU A 106 4.61 5.94 13.61
C LEU A 106 3.51 4.91 13.94
N GLU A 107 2.24 5.27 13.75
CA GLU A 107 1.10 4.40 13.97
C GLU A 107 0.39 4.12 12.64
N TYR A 108 0.37 2.85 12.24
CA TYR A 108 -0.09 2.45 10.91
C TYR A 108 -1.18 1.37 10.98
N LEU A 109 -2.10 1.43 10.03
CA LEU A 109 -3.14 0.45 9.81
C LEU A 109 -2.89 -0.25 8.47
N LEU A 110 -2.71 -1.58 8.50
CA LEU A 110 -2.61 -2.42 7.32
C LEU A 110 -3.90 -3.21 7.17
N VAL A 111 -4.51 -3.13 6.00
CA VAL A 111 -5.80 -3.77 5.72
C VAL A 111 -5.71 -4.63 4.48
N VAL A 112 -6.14 -5.88 4.61
CA VAL A 112 -6.40 -6.77 3.48
C VAL A 112 -7.83 -7.28 3.59
N VAL A 113 -8.57 -7.19 2.50
CA VAL A 113 -9.93 -7.70 2.37
C VAL A 113 -9.91 -8.91 1.47
N ASP A 114 -10.33 -10.05 1.97
CA ASP A 114 -10.54 -11.25 1.16
C ASP A 114 -11.74 -11.04 0.21
N GLY A 115 -11.82 -11.80 -0.86
CA GLY A 115 -12.91 -11.65 -1.82
C GLY A 115 -13.00 -12.78 -2.82
N ARG A 116 -13.89 -12.65 -3.79
CA ARG A 116 -14.12 -13.64 -4.84
C ARG A 116 -14.50 -15.02 -4.30
N GLY A 117 -15.20 -15.05 -3.16
CA GLY A 117 -15.63 -16.26 -2.49
C GLY A 117 -14.61 -16.86 -1.51
N ALA A 118 -13.39 -16.31 -1.41
CA ALA A 118 -12.42 -16.75 -0.42
C ALA A 118 -12.92 -16.41 1.00
N ALA A 119 -12.90 -17.39 1.91
CA ALA A 119 -13.43 -17.25 3.28
C ALA A 119 -14.88 -16.70 3.33
N ASP A 120 -15.72 -17.06 2.34
CA ASP A 120 -17.10 -16.58 2.18
C ASP A 120 -17.20 -15.05 1.97
N SER A 121 -16.09 -14.39 1.63
CA SER A 121 -16.05 -12.96 1.34
C SER A 121 -16.24 -12.68 -0.15
N GLU A 122 -17.14 -11.73 -0.47
CA GLU A 122 -17.28 -11.21 -1.83
C GLU A 122 -16.21 -10.15 -2.16
N GLY A 123 -15.54 -9.62 -1.14
CA GLY A 123 -14.68 -8.44 -1.25
C GLY A 123 -15.47 -7.13 -1.07
N CYS A 124 -14.83 -6.01 -1.37
CA CYS A 124 -15.48 -4.70 -1.33
C CYS A 124 -15.07 -3.83 -2.52
N ASP A 125 -15.86 -2.78 -2.79
CA ASP A 125 -15.44 -1.69 -3.66
C ASP A 125 -14.48 -0.74 -2.93
N VAL A 126 -13.82 0.16 -3.68
CA VAL A 126 -12.83 1.07 -3.09
C VAL A 126 -13.49 2.15 -2.21
N ALA A 127 -14.76 2.53 -2.48
CA ALA A 127 -15.47 3.49 -1.65
C ALA A 127 -15.77 2.92 -0.25
N THR A 128 -16.18 1.66 -0.18
CA THR A 128 -16.35 0.94 1.09
C THR A 128 -15.03 0.82 1.85
N LEU A 129 -13.92 0.51 1.15
CA LEU A 129 -12.58 0.47 1.76
C LEU A 129 -12.17 1.85 2.30
N ALA A 130 -12.42 2.92 1.53
CA ALA A 130 -12.12 4.30 1.94
C ALA A 130 -12.90 4.69 3.20
N GLN A 131 -14.20 4.39 3.23
CA GLN A 131 -15.04 4.63 4.40
C GLN A 131 -14.52 3.88 5.63
N PHE A 132 -14.16 2.60 5.46
CA PHE A 132 -13.58 1.81 6.55
C PHE A 132 -12.30 2.46 7.10
N MET A 133 -11.35 2.85 6.23
CA MET A 133 -10.09 3.49 6.66
C MET A 133 -10.35 4.83 7.39
N TYR A 134 -11.31 5.60 6.90
CA TYR A 134 -11.74 6.84 7.55
C TYR A 134 -12.34 6.59 8.94
N ASP A 135 -13.24 5.61 9.06
CA ASP A 135 -13.91 5.24 10.32
C ASP A 135 -12.93 4.69 11.37
N GLN A 136 -11.80 4.10 10.93
CA GLN A 136 -10.69 3.71 11.81
C GLN A 136 -9.84 4.89 12.28
N GLY A 137 -10.09 6.11 11.80
CA GLY A 137 -9.37 7.31 12.22
C GLY A 137 -8.08 7.58 11.45
N CYS A 138 -7.89 6.98 10.27
CA CYS A 138 -6.73 7.29 9.45
C CYS A 138 -6.68 8.77 9.07
N THR A 139 -5.53 9.41 9.29
CA THR A 139 -5.23 10.75 8.79
C THR A 139 -4.78 10.71 7.33
N GLN A 140 -4.07 9.65 6.94
CA GLN A 140 -3.69 9.35 5.56
C GLN A 140 -4.05 7.89 5.27
N ALA A 141 -4.69 7.59 4.13
CA ALA A 141 -4.95 6.22 3.72
C ALA A 141 -4.88 6.06 2.21
N TYR A 142 -4.30 4.96 1.76
CA TYR A 142 -3.97 4.73 0.37
C TYR A 142 -4.27 3.28 -0.06
N ASN A 143 -4.89 3.11 -1.22
CA ASN A 143 -5.17 1.80 -1.79
C ASN A 143 -3.94 1.27 -2.55
N LEU A 144 -3.63 0.01 -2.29
CA LEU A 144 -2.52 -0.74 -2.90
C LEU A 144 -3.03 -1.80 -3.88
N ASP A 145 -2.12 -2.57 -4.50
CA ASP A 145 -2.49 -3.64 -5.42
C ASP A 145 -3.34 -4.70 -4.71
N GLY A 146 -4.47 -4.98 -5.30
CA GLY A 146 -5.51 -5.86 -4.77
C GLY A 146 -5.69 -7.14 -5.60
N GLY A 147 -6.92 -7.67 -5.61
CA GLY A 147 -7.20 -8.91 -6.33
C GLY A 147 -6.32 -10.05 -5.83
N ASN A 148 -5.59 -10.71 -6.76
CA ASN A 148 -4.68 -11.81 -6.42
C ASN A 148 -3.42 -11.37 -5.67
N SER A 149 -3.15 -10.07 -5.61
CA SER A 149 -2.02 -9.48 -4.87
C SER A 149 -2.39 -9.04 -3.45
N ALA A 150 -3.67 -9.15 -3.06
CA ALA A 150 -4.14 -8.87 -1.70
C ALA A 150 -3.67 -9.96 -0.75
N LEU A 151 -2.51 -9.74 -0.13
CA LEU A 151 -1.83 -10.69 0.73
C LEU A 151 -1.44 -10.04 2.05
N MET A 152 -1.58 -10.77 3.15
CA MET A 152 -1.06 -10.38 4.47
C MET A 152 -0.35 -11.55 5.11
N TYR A 153 0.90 -11.32 5.49
CA TYR A 153 1.71 -12.26 6.27
C TYR A 153 1.99 -11.66 7.64
N PHE A 154 1.85 -12.47 8.67
CA PHE A 154 2.23 -12.12 10.04
C PHE A 154 3.01 -13.27 10.67
N ASN A 155 4.20 -12.97 11.18
CA ASN A 155 5.10 -13.96 11.80
C ASN A 155 5.35 -15.21 10.94
N GLY A 156 5.47 -15.06 9.62
CA GLY A 156 5.71 -16.14 8.67
C GLY A 156 4.45 -16.87 8.19
N GLU A 157 3.29 -16.58 8.74
CA GLU A 157 2.02 -17.19 8.36
C GLU A 157 1.20 -16.28 7.45
N ASN A 158 0.55 -16.86 6.43
CA ASN A 158 -0.38 -16.15 5.57
C ASN A 158 -1.76 -16.03 6.24
N TYR A 159 -2.17 -14.82 6.55
CA TYR A 159 -3.46 -14.50 7.15
C TYR A 159 -4.56 -14.21 6.13
N SER A 160 -4.20 -13.83 4.89
CA SER A 160 -5.17 -13.65 3.81
C SER A 160 -5.62 -14.98 3.23
N ARG A 161 -6.84 -15.04 2.70
CA ARG A 161 -7.34 -16.21 2.01
C ARG A 161 -7.16 -16.06 0.51
N LYS A 162 -6.59 -17.08 -0.12
CA LYS A 162 -6.37 -17.06 -1.57
C LYS A 162 -7.70 -17.19 -2.32
N SER A 163 -7.95 -16.25 -3.23
CA SER A 163 -9.07 -16.34 -4.17
C SER A 163 -8.74 -17.17 -5.41
N PHE A 164 -7.50 -17.68 -5.52
CA PHE A 164 -7.00 -18.53 -6.60
C PHE A 164 -6.07 -19.62 -6.08
N GLU A 165 -6.00 -20.74 -6.79
CA GLU A 165 -5.15 -21.88 -6.41
C GLU A 165 -3.64 -21.59 -6.51
N ALA A 166 -3.23 -20.68 -7.43
CA ALA A 166 -1.83 -20.35 -7.65
C ALA A 166 -1.41 -19.04 -6.97
N GLU A 167 -0.25 -19.03 -6.35
CA GLU A 167 0.39 -17.80 -5.90
C GLU A 167 0.84 -16.96 -7.10
N ARG A 168 0.68 -15.65 -6.96
CA ARG A 168 1.11 -14.69 -7.95
C ARG A 168 2.37 -13.97 -7.46
N SER A 169 3.32 -13.75 -8.37
CA SER A 169 4.41 -12.81 -8.11
C SER A 169 3.84 -11.39 -8.00
N VAL A 170 4.21 -10.68 -6.96
CA VAL A 170 3.88 -9.27 -6.73
C VAL A 170 5.08 -8.39 -7.08
N SER A 171 4.85 -7.11 -7.38
CA SER A 171 5.92 -6.17 -7.73
C SER A 171 6.82 -5.87 -6.54
N ASP A 172 6.23 -5.73 -5.36
CA ASP A 172 6.89 -5.50 -4.08
C ASP A 172 5.94 -5.81 -2.92
N ILE A 173 6.48 -5.65 -1.71
CA ILE A 173 5.74 -5.74 -0.45
C ILE A 173 6.06 -4.53 0.43
N ILE A 174 5.11 -4.17 1.30
CA ILE A 174 5.35 -3.27 2.42
C ILE A 174 5.43 -4.13 3.67
N TYR A 175 6.50 -3.99 4.43
CA TYR A 175 6.68 -4.75 5.66
C TYR A 175 7.16 -3.89 6.82
N PHE A 176 6.79 -4.31 8.01
CA PHE A 176 7.26 -3.78 9.27
C PHE A 176 7.92 -4.91 10.08
N SER A 177 9.15 -4.67 10.51
CA SER A 177 9.88 -5.59 11.38
C SER A 177 10.12 -4.94 12.73
N THR A 178 10.29 -5.77 13.76
CA THR A 178 10.76 -5.27 15.06
C THR A 178 12.26 -4.96 14.98
N ALA A 179 12.66 -3.90 15.64
CA ALA A 179 14.09 -3.60 15.90
C ALA A 179 14.60 -4.33 17.16
N ILE A 180 13.72 -5.04 17.88
CA ILE A 180 14.12 -5.82 19.06
C ILE A 180 14.78 -7.10 18.56
N ASP A 181 16.03 -7.31 18.92
CA ASP A 181 16.73 -8.57 18.75
C ASP A 181 16.16 -9.58 19.77
N TYR A 182 15.38 -10.55 19.28
CA TYR A 182 14.84 -11.62 20.12
C TYR A 182 15.82 -12.77 20.33
N GLY A 183 17.11 -12.60 19.91
CA GLY A 183 18.12 -13.66 20.06
C GLY A 183 17.69 -14.95 19.32
N LEU A 184 17.06 -14.83 18.16
CA LEU A 184 16.86 -15.98 17.28
C LEU A 184 18.24 -16.37 16.78
N ASP A 185 18.82 -17.33 17.48
CA ASP A 185 20.13 -17.89 17.15
C ASP A 185 20.20 -18.31 15.68
N GLU A 186 21.26 -17.88 15.01
CA GLU A 186 21.66 -18.36 13.67
C GLU A 186 22.05 -19.86 13.66
N THR A 187 21.56 -20.65 14.59
CA THR A 187 21.93 -22.07 14.77
C THR A 187 20.89 -23.04 14.19
N ALA A 188 20.35 -22.72 13.02
CA ALA A 188 19.49 -23.67 12.27
C ALA A 188 19.99 -23.88 10.84
N GLU A 189 21.31 -23.83 10.62
CA GLU A 189 21.94 -24.39 9.42
C GLU A 189 23.05 -25.32 9.89
N GLU A 190 22.69 -26.62 10.01
CA GLU A 190 23.56 -27.79 9.87
C GLU A 190 22.88 -29.01 10.50
N GLU A 191 21.97 -29.65 9.68
CA GLU A 191 21.84 -31.12 9.66
C GLU A 191 21.18 -31.56 8.34
#